data_579c433229dd297520112ff619bf2157
#
_entry.id   579c433229dd297520112ff619bf2157
#
_cell.length_a   1.000
_cell.length_b   1.000
_cell.length_c   1.000
_cell.angle_alpha   90.00
_cell.angle_beta   90.00
_cell.angle_gamma   90.00
#
_symmetry.space_group_name_H-M   'P 1'
#
loop_
_entity.id
_entity.type
_entity.pdbx_description
1 polymer ?
#
loop_
_entity_poly.entity_id
_entity_poly.type
_entity_poly.pdbx_seq_one_letter_code
_entity_poly.pdbx_strand_id
1 'polypeptide(L)'
;MALSHLPVGAQAGLMDTPALTALLSQTSFGASLAPETRARLAALGRVIDLAKGHVVIHQGTPSRDLGLLVSGRIAMRLGLPGERDRTIQTLEAGDVFGWSTLLPSAIATSTGITLAPSRAILFEGSSLRTAIAIDSELATAIYHRLFASVARRLEPNRTV
;
A
#
# COMPACT_ATOMS: atom_id res chain seq x y z
N MET A 1 -0.34 -7.66 -19.86
CA MET A 1 -1.75 -7.21 -19.85
C MET A 1 -2.22 -6.55 -18.55
N ALA A 2 -1.31 -5.98 -17.79
CA ALA A 2 -1.64 -5.34 -16.51
C ALA A 2 -1.66 -3.81 -16.56
N LEU A 3 -1.56 -3.20 -17.73
CA LEU A 3 -1.47 -1.73 -17.89
C LEU A 3 -2.82 -1.02 -17.87
N SER A 4 -3.93 -1.75 -17.90
CA SER A 4 -5.27 -1.16 -18.02
C SER A 4 -5.85 -0.61 -16.70
N HIS A 5 -5.12 -0.72 -15.61
CA HIS A 5 -5.60 -0.32 -14.29
C HIS A 5 -4.73 0.71 -13.58
N LEU A 6 -3.73 1.27 -14.27
CA LEU A 6 -2.93 2.34 -13.68
C LEU A 6 -3.77 3.61 -13.59
N PRO A 7 -3.80 4.25 -12.43
CA PRO A 7 -4.47 5.53 -12.29
C PRO A 7 -3.81 6.58 -13.20
N VAL A 8 -4.59 7.54 -13.66
CA VAL A 8 -4.09 8.64 -14.50
C VAL A 8 -2.97 9.38 -13.75
N GLY A 9 -1.83 9.54 -14.40
CA GLY A 9 -0.64 10.18 -13.79
C GLY A 9 0.32 9.23 -13.09
N ALA A 10 0.04 7.92 -13.12
CA ALA A 10 0.94 6.90 -12.60
C ALA A 10 1.70 6.23 -13.74
N GLN A 11 2.98 5.98 -13.53
CA GLN A 11 3.82 5.26 -14.48
C GLN A 11 4.34 3.98 -13.84
N ALA A 12 4.04 2.83 -14.46
CA ALA A 12 4.63 1.56 -14.06
C ALA A 12 6.08 1.50 -14.50
N GLY A 13 6.97 1.29 -13.56
CA GLY A 13 8.35 0.96 -13.85
C GLY A 13 8.47 -0.51 -14.23
N LEU A 14 9.19 -0.82 -15.31
CA LEU A 14 9.59 -2.18 -15.61
C LEU A 14 10.76 -2.54 -14.68
N MET A 15 10.49 -3.33 -13.66
CA MET A 15 11.50 -3.78 -12.71
C MET A 15 11.39 -5.30 -12.57
N ASP A 16 12.51 -5.99 -12.75
CA ASP A 16 12.54 -7.44 -12.58
C ASP A 16 12.48 -7.82 -11.09
N THR A 17 12.25 -9.10 -10.80
CA THR A 17 12.11 -9.59 -9.43
C THR A 17 13.34 -9.32 -8.55
N PRO A 18 14.60 -9.52 -9.01
CA PRO A 18 15.77 -9.16 -8.21
C PRO A 18 15.85 -7.67 -7.85
N ALA A 19 15.56 -6.78 -8.80
CA ALA A 19 15.56 -5.34 -8.56
C ALA A 19 14.43 -4.94 -7.60
N LEU A 20 13.25 -5.55 -7.74
CA LEU A 20 12.12 -5.32 -6.84
C LEU A 20 12.43 -5.84 -5.43
N THR A 21 13.08 -6.98 -5.31
CA THR A 21 13.53 -7.54 -4.04
C THR A 21 14.50 -6.57 -3.34
N ALA A 22 15.45 -6.00 -4.08
CA ALA A 22 16.38 -5.01 -3.56
C ALA A 22 15.67 -3.74 -3.09
N LEU A 23 14.71 -3.25 -3.87
CA LEU A 23 13.89 -2.08 -3.51
C LEU A 23 13.06 -2.37 -2.25
N LEU A 24 12.44 -3.53 -2.17
CA LEU A 24 11.65 -3.97 -1.03
C LEU A 24 12.51 -4.04 0.24
N SER A 25 13.76 -4.49 0.13
CA SER A 25 14.69 -4.58 1.27
C SER A 25 15.12 -3.22 1.82
N GLN A 26 14.92 -2.13 1.08
CA GLN A 26 15.17 -0.77 1.55
C GLN A 26 14.08 -0.28 2.51
N THR A 27 12.93 -0.91 2.53
CA THR A 27 11.84 -0.58 3.45
C THR A 27 11.99 -1.33 4.75
N SER A 28 11.52 -0.76 5.86
CA SER A 28 11.54 -1.42 7.16
C SER A 28 10.75 -2.73 7.15
N PHE A 29 9.64 -2.75 6.43
CA PHE A 29 8.82 -3.95 6.26
C PHE A 29 9.57 -5.04 5.50
N GLY A 30 10.10 -4.72 4.33
CA GLY A 30 10.81 -5.70 3.51
C GLY A 30 12.10 -6.21 4.16
N ALA A 31 12.82 -5.33 4.86
CA ALA A 31 14.03 -5.71 5.58
C ALA A 31 13.76 -6.69 6.72
N SER A 32 12.56 -6.66 7.32
CA SER A 32 12.18 -7.56 8.40
C SER A 32 11.83 -8.97 7.93
N LEU A 33 11.61 -9.16 6.63
CA LEU A 33 11.25 -10.46 6.06
C LEU A 33 12.50 -11.33 5.88
N ALA A 34 12.32 -12.66 6.05
CA ALA A 34 13.34 -13.62 5.63
C ALA A 34 13.61 -13.49 4.12
N PRO A 35 14.85 -13.72 3.65
CA PRO A 35 15.19 -13.53 2.23
C PRO A 35 14.26 -14.26 1.26
N GLU A 36 13.87 -15.47 1.56
CA GLU A 36 12.98 -16.29 0.71
C GLU A 36 11.56 -15.70 0.67
N THR A 37 11.05 -15.27 1.81
CA THR A 37 9.73 -14.62 1.91
C THR A 37 9.72 -13.30 1.16
N ARG A 38 10.79 -12.52 1.30
CA ARG A 38 10.96 -11.26 0.57
C ARG A 38 10.94 -11.49 -0.95
N ALA A 39 11.66 -12.49 -1.44
CA ALA A 39 11.69 -12.83 -2.86
C ALA A 39 10.31 -13.25 -3.37
N ARG A 40 9.59 -14.05 -2.59
CA ARG A 40 8.22 -14.46 -2.96
C ARG A 40 7.27 -13.28 -3.01
N LEU A 41 7.37 -12.36 -2.07
CA LEU A 41 6.57 -11.15 -2.08
C LEU A 41 6.92 -10.26 -3.27
N ALA A 42 8.20 -10.06 -3.54
CA ALA A 42 8.66 -9.27 -4.67
C ALA A 42 8.12 -9.77 -6.01
N ALA A 43 8.00 -11.08 -6.17
CA ALA A 43 7.46 -11.68 -7.39
C ALA A 43 5.99 -11.31 -7.66
N LEU A 44 5.26 -10.86 -6.64
CA LEU A 44 3.86 -10.45 -6.74
C LEU A 44 3.71 -8.94 -6.96
N GLY A 45 4.78 -8.18 -6.86
CA GLY A 45 4.75 -6.73 -6.84
C GLY A 45 5.05 -6.09 -8.19
N ARG A 46 4.66 -4.82 -8.30
CA ARG A 46 5.07 -3.92 -9.37
C ARG A 46 5.35 -2.54 -8.81
N VAL A 47 6.34 -1.87 -9.37
CA VAL A 47 6.69 -0.50 -8.97
C VAL A 47 5.80 0.49 -9.72
N ILE A 48 5.37 1.54 -9.01
CA ILE A 48 4.63 2.64 -9.58
C ILE A 48 5.22 3.97 -9.09
N ASP A 49 5.41 4.90 -10.02
CA ASP A 49 5.78 6.29 -9.73
C ASP A 49 4.52 7.15 -9.80
N LEU A 50 4.32 7.98 -8.80
CA LEU A 50 3.13 8.79 -8.61
C LEU A 50 3.52 10.26 -8.53
N ALA A 51 2.87 11.09 -9.34
CA ALA A 51 3.02 12.54 -9.25
C ALA A 51 2.36 13.05 -7.97
N LYS A 52 2.77 14.24 -7.51
CA LYS A 52 2.10 14.96 -6.43
C LYS A 52 0.62 15.23 -6.79
N GLY A 53 -0.27 15.09 -5.82
CA GLY A 53 -1.70 15.34 -5.99
C GLY A 53 -2.47 14.18 -6.62
N HIS A 54 -1.81 13.03 -6.78
CA HIS A 54 -2.45 11.85 -7.36
C HIS A 54 -3.29 11.12 -6.30
N VAL A 55 -4.50 10.71 -6.70
CA VAL A 55 -5.38 9.92 -5.83
C VAL A 55 -5.08 8.44 -6.06
N VAL A 56 -4.51 7.80 -5.05
CA VAL A 56 -4.12 6.37 -5.12
C VAL A 56 -5.25 5.44 -4.68
N ILE A 57 -6.16 5.94 -3.84
CA ILE A 57 -7.32 5.20 -3.33
C ILE A 57 -8.49 6.17 -3.20
N HIS A 58 -9.68 5.73 -3.58
CA HIS A 58 -10.92 6.48 -3.39
C HIS A 58 -11.79 5.80 -2.33
N GLN A 59 -12.15 6.54 -1.28
CA GLN A 59 -13.09 6.08 -0.26
C GLN A 59 -14.39 5.59 -0.92
N GLY A 60 -14.89 4.45 -0.47
CA GLY A 60 -16.15 3.88 -0.95
C GLY A 60 -16.03 3.11 -2.26
N THR A 61 -14.85 3.01 -2.86
CA THR A 61 -14.63 2.21 -4.07
C THR A 61 -13.89 0.91 -3.76
N PRO A 62 -14.00 -0.11 -4.63
CA PRO A 62 -13.25 -1.35 -4.44
C PRO A 62 -11.74 -1.10 -4.40
N SER A 63 -11.07 -1.66 -3.42
CA SER A 63 -9.62 -1.64 -3.28
C SER A 63 -9.02 -2.85 -4.00
N ARG A 64 -8.18 -2.61 -5.01
CA ARG A 64 -7.61 -3.67 -5.85
C ARG A 64 -6.23 -4.12 -5.40
N ASP A 65 -5.44 -3.19 -4.87
CA ASP A 65 -4.04 -3.43 -4.56
C ASP A 65 -3.73 -3.06 -3.11
N LEU A 66 -2.83 -3.83 -2.51
CA LEU A 66 -2.11 -3.40 -1.32
C LEU A 66 -0.87 -2.64 -1.80
N GLY A 67 -0.64 -1.44 -1.26
CA GLY A 67 0.53 -0.64 -1.59
C GLY A 67 1.50 -0.54 -0.43
N LEU A 68 2.79 -0.53 -0.75
CA LEU A 68 3.87 -0.22 0.18
C LEU A 68 4.58 1.03 -0.32
N LEU A 69 4.54 2.09 0.48
CA LEU A 69 5.20 3.34 0.12
C LEU A 69 6.71 3.20 0.30
N VAL A 70 7.46 3.39 -0.78
CA VAL A 70 8.93 3.33 -0.77
C VAL A 70 9.53 4.70 -0.50
N SER A 71 8.97 5.73 -1.14
CA SER A 71 9.38 7.13 -0.95
C SER A 71 8.20 8.05 -1.21
N GLY A 72 8.27 9.26 -0.66
CA GLY A 72 7.23 10.25 -0.80
C GLY A 72 6.29 10.28 0.41
N ARG A 73 5.07 10.83 0.22
CA ARG A 73 4.09 11.02 1.29
C ARG A 73 2.69 10.93 0.74
N ILE A 74 1.79 10.30 1.49
CA ILE A 74 0.37 10.16 1.13
C ILE A 74 -0.47 10.62 2.32
N ALA A 75 -1.39 11.55 2.09
CA ALA A 75 -2.41 11.92 3.06
C ALA A 75 -3.61 10.97 2.93
N MET A 76 -3.98 10.32 4.02
CA MET A 76 -5.20 9.53 4.10
C MET A 76 -6.31 10.41 4.67
N ARG A 77 -7.37 10.59 3.90
CA ARG A 77 -8.50 11.47 4.21
C ARG A 77 -9.79 10.69 4.39
N LEU A 78 -10.55 11.11 5.37
CA LEU A 78 -11.87 10.56 5.64
C LEU A 78 -12.93 11.62 5.34
N GLY A 79 -13.85 11.29 4.44
CA GLY A 79 -15.04 12.08 4.16
C GLY A 79 -16.22 11.54 4.93
N LEU A 80 -16.93 12.42 5.65
CA LEU A 80 -18.18 12.09 6.33
C LEU A 80 -19.31 12.97 5.75
N PRO A 81 -20.56 12.44 5.65
CA PRO A 81 -21.68 13.21 5.10
C PRO A 81 -21.87 14.52 5.84
N GLY A 82 -21.91 15.64 5.10
CA GLY A 82 -22.13 16.98 5.65
C GLY A 82 -20.91 17.61 6.32
N GLU A 83 -19.76 16.94 6.31
CA GLU A 83 -18.52 17.47 6.90
C GLU A 83 -17.45 17.66 5.81
N ARG A 84 -16.44 18.48 6.14
CA ARG A 84 -15.24 18.57 5.29
C ARG A 84 -14.37 17.36 5.50
N ASP A 85 -13.73 16.88 4.43
CA ASP A 85 -12.75 15.81 4.50
C ASP A 85 -11.63 16.15 5.49
N ARG A 86 -11.28 15.20 6.33
CA ARG A 86 -10.21 15.34 7.30
C ARG A 86 -9.07 14.38 6.98
N THR A 87 -7.86 14.87 7.07
CA THR A 87 -6.68 14.00 7.06
C THR A 87 -6.62 13.24 8.39
N ILE A 88 -6.71 11.92 8.31
CA ILE A 88 -6.68 11.04 9.48
C ILE A 88 -5.32 10.41 9.71
N GLN A 89 -4.47 10.39 8.68
CA GLN A 89 -3.13 9.85 8.76
C GLN A 89 -2.30 10.36 7.59
N THR A 90 -1.01 10.60 7.81
CA THR A 90 -0.04 10.81 6.74
C THR A 90 0.89 9.62 6.69
N LEU A 91 0.96 8.97 5.51
CA LEU A 91 1.83 7.84 5.28
C LEU A 91 3.20 8.33 4.82
N GLU A 92 4.23 7.64 5.30
CA GLU A 92 5.62 7.88 4.93
C GLU A 92 6.25 6.59 4.43
N ALA A 93 7.52 6.65 4.01
CA ALA A 93 8.25 5.48 3.53
C ALA A 93 8.15 4.33 4.54
N GLY A 94 7.83 3.14 4.06
CA GLY A 94 7.62 1.94 4.86
C GLY A 94 6.17 1.70 5.30
N ASP A 95 5.28 2.67 5.10
CA ASP A 95 3.87 2.50 5.43
C ASP A 95 3.10 1.81 4.31
N VAL A 96 2.02 1.14 4.69
CA VAL A 96 1.13 0.44 3.74
C VAL A 96 -0.18 1.19 3.56
N PHE A 97 -0.78 1.05 2.39
CA PHE A 97 -2.10 1.58 2.05
C PHE A 97 -2.87 0.55 1.22
N GLY A 98 -4.18 0.74 1.12
CA GLY A 98 -5.03 -0.16 0.33
C GLY A 98 -5.28 -1.51 0.99
N TRP A 99 -5.11 -1.61 2.31
CA TRP A 99 -5.29 -2.86 3.06
C TRP A 99 -6.72 -3.42 2.99
N SER A 100 -7.70 -2.62 2.60
CA SER A 100 -9.09 -3.09 2.42
C SER A 100 -9.22 -4.19 1.38
N THR A 101 -8.26 -4.30 0.45
CA THR A 101 -8.24 -5.41 -0.52
C THR A 101 -8.14 -6.78 0.13
N LEU A 102 -7.67 -6.86 1.39
CA LEU A 102 -7.57 -8.10 2.16
C LEU A 102 -8.82 -8.38 2.99
N LEU A 103 -9.76 -7.44 3.03
CA LEU A 103 -11.03 -7.63 3.74
C LEU A 103 -12.08 -8.25 2.81
N PRO A 104 -13.08 -8.96 3.38
CA PRO A 104 -14.15 -9.54 2.58
C PRO A 104 -14.92 -8.52 1.73
N SER A 105 -15.12 -7.30 2.23
CA SER A 105 -15.80 -6.22 1.51
C SER A 105 -14.94 -5.63 0.40
N ALA A 106 -13.62 -5.59 0.58
CA ALA A 106 -12.64 -4.98 -0.32
C ALA A 106 -12.95 -3.50 -0.68
N ILE A 107 -13.70 -2.79 0.17
CA ILE A 107 -14.07 -1.38 -0.05
C ILE A 107 -13.14 -0.48 0.74
N ALA A 108 -12.57 0.52 0.05
CA ALA A 108 -11.66 1.49 0.66
C ALA A 108 -12.40 2.35 1.70
N THR A 109 -11.79 2.49 2.88
CA THR A 109 -12.38 3.23 4.01
C THR A 109 -11.96 4.69 4.07
N SER A 110 -10.98 5.09 3.26
CA SER A 110 -10.48 6.46 3.18
C SER A 110 -9.88 6.75 1.80
N THR A 111 -9.70 8.02 1.49
CA THR A 111 -9.07 8.48 0.23
C THR A 111 -7.61 8.78 0.47
N GLY A 112 -6.72 8.26 -0.37
CA GLY A 112 -5.28 8.52 -0.33
C GLY A 112 -4.85 9.47 -1.43
N ILE A 113 -4.17 10.56 -1.08
CA ILE A 113 -3.67 11.57 -2.03
C ILE A 113 -2.19 11.79 -1.79
N THR A 114 -1.37 11.73 -2.83
CA THR A 114 0.06 12.00 -2.73
C THR A 114 0.31 13.49 -2.44
N LEU A 115 1.16 13.76 -1.45
CA LEU A 115 1.56 15.11 -1.06
C LEU A 115 2.87 15.55 -1.73
N ALA A 116 3.57 14.61 -2.34
CA ALA A 116 4.85 14.80 -3.02
C ALA A 116 4.99 13.73 -4.10
N PRO A 117 5.93 13.88 -5.05
CA PRO A 117 6.28 12.78 -5.94
C PRO A 117 6.63 11.56 -5.11
N SER A 118 6.03 10.41 -5.41
CA SER A 118 6.09 9.23 -4.57
C SER A 118 6.36 7.98 -5.40
N ARG A 119 6.97 6.99 -4.77
CA ARG A 119 7.17 5.67 -5.36
C ARG A 119 6.59 4.63 -4.42
N ALA A 120 5.86 3.67 -4.98
CA ALA A 120 5.25 2.59 -4.24
C ALA A 120 5.44 1.26 -4.95
N ILE A 121 5.35 0.18 -4.19
CA ILE A 121 5.22 -1.17 -4.71
C ILE A 121 3.76 -1.57 -4.49
N LEU A 122 3.09 -2.01 -5.56
CA LEU A 122 1.71 -2.47 -5.51
C LEU A 122 1.67 -3.99 -5.63
N PHE A 123 0.81 -4.61 -4.83
CA PHE A 123 0.56 -6.05 -4.86
C PHE A 123 -0.93 -6.25 -5.15
N GLU A 124 -1.24 -6.93 -6.24
CA GLU A 124 -2.63 -7.23 -6.59
C GLU A 124 -3.30 -8.05 -5.48
N GLY A 125 -4.47 -7.62 -5.04
CA GLY A 125 -5.15 -8.21 -3.90
C GLY A 125 -5.48 -9.69 -4.06
N SER A 126 -5.94 -10.12 -5.24
CA SER A 126 -6.26 -11.53 -5.48
C SER A 126 -5.04 -12.43 -5.41
N SER A 127 -3.94 -12.01 -6.03
CA SER A 127 -2.67 -12.74 -5.99
C SER A 127 -2.09 -12.79 -4.58
N LEU A 128 -2.19 -11.68 -3.86
CA LEU A 128 -1.71 -11.58 -2.49
C LEU A 128 -2.53 -12.45 -1.54
N ARG A 129 -3.86 -12.46 -1.67
CA ARG A 129 -4.72 -13.33 -0.87
C ARG A 129 -4.40 -14.81 -1.08
N THR A 130 -4.15 -15.21 -2.34
CA THR A 130 -3.75 -16.58 -2.66
C THR A 130 -2.42 -16.94 -1.98
N ALA A 131 -1.43 -16.04 -2.06
CA ALA A 131 -0.12 -16.26 -1.44
C ALA A 131 -0.22 -16.35 0.09
N ILE A 132 -1.00 -15.46 0.73
CA ILE A 132 -1.23 -15.45 2.17
C ILE A 132 -1.88 -16.76 2.66
N ALA A 133 -2.78 -17.33 1.86
CA ALA A 133 -3.50 -18.55 2.23
C ALA A 133 -2.57 -19.78 2.35
N ILE A 134 -1.42 -19.77 1.66
CA ILE A 134 -0.50 -20.92 1.63
C ILE A 134 0.86 -20.62 2.28
N ASP A 135 1.16 -19.35 2.59
CA ASP A 135 2.45 -18.92 3.15
C ASP A 135 2.19 -18.22 4.49
N SER A 136 2.31 -18.97 5.58
CA SER A 136 2.00 -18.49 6.92
C SER A 136 3.01 -17.42 7.40
N GLU A 137 4.26 -17.48 6.98
CA GLU A 137 5.27 -16.50 7.33
C GLU A 137 4.93 -15.16 6.67
N LEU A 138 4.60 -15.18 5.40
CA LEU A 138 4.17 -13.99 4.65
C LEU A 138 2.89 -13.41 5.25
N ALA A 139 1.91 -14.25 5.55
CA ALA A 139 0.65 -13.84 6.18
C ALA A 139 0.90 -13.12 7.51
N THR A 140 1.72 -13.70 8.37
CA THR A 140 2.06 -13.13 9.67
C THR A 140 2.72 -11.77 9.52
N ALA A 141 3.70 -11.64 8.62
CA ALA A 141 4.41 -10.39 8.39
C ALA A 141 3.47 -9.29 7.88
N ILE A 142 2.60 -9.62 6.92
CA ILE A 142 1.65 -8.66 6.35
C ILE A 142 0.63 -8.22 7.39
N TYR A 143 0.00 -9.16 8.10
CA TYR A 143 -1.02 -8.82 9.10
C TYR A 143 -0.43 -8.04 10.27
N HIS A 144 0.79 -8.36 10.69
CA HIS A 144 1.48 -7.60 11.72
C HIS A 144 1.68 -6.13 11.30
N ARG A 145 2.13 -5.90 10.08
CA ARG A 145 2.31 -4.54 9.56
C ARG A 145 0.99 -3.78 9.41
N LEU A 146 -0.05 -4.46 8.94
CA LEU A 146 -1.39 -3.87 8.83
C LEU A 146 -1.93 -3.49 10.19
N PHE A 147 -1.79 -4.36 11.18
CA PHE A 147 -2.21 -4.07 12.54
C PHE A 147 -1.52 -2.82 13.09
N ALA A 148 -0.21 -2.71 12.90
CA ALA A 148 0.54 -1.53 13.32
C ALA A 148 0.05 -0.25 12.65
N SER A 149 -0.26 -0.32 11.36
CA SER A 149 -0.81 0.82 10.60
C SER A 149 -2.18 1.26 11.10
N VAL A 150 -3.07 0.29 11.36
CA VAL A 150 -4.42 0.58 11.89
C VAL A 150 -4.33 1.13 13.30
N ALA A 151 -3.48 0.55 14.14
CA ALA A 151 -3.31 0.99 15.53
C ALA A 151 -2.85 2.46 15.60
N ARG A 152 -1.97 2.89 14.71
CA ARG A 152 -1.53 4.29 14.65
C ARG A 152 -2.67 5.27 14.38
N ARG A 153 -3.69 4.87 13.62
CA ARG A 153 -4.88 5.72 13.37
C ARG A 153 -5.71 5.94 14.61
N LEU A 154 -5.64 5.03 15.58
CA LEU A 154 -6.41 5.09 16.81
C LEU A 154 -5.68 5.84 17.93
N GLU A 155 -4.42 6.21 17.74
CA GLU A 155 -3.64 6.97 18.73
C GLU A 155 -4.15 8.41 18.83
N PRO A 156 -4.60 8.85 20.03
CA PRO A 156 -5.34 10.13 20.14
C PRO A 156 -4.49 11.39 19.92
N ASN A 157 -3.18 11.30 19.96
CA ASN A 157 -2.28 12.46 19.86
C ASN A 157 -1.49 12.52 18.55
N ARG A 158 -1.85 11.72 17.55
CA ARG A 158 -1.20 11.82 16.25
C ARG A 158 -1.89 12.86 15.39
N THR A 159 -1.34 14.05 15.45
CA THR A 159 -1.70 15.12 14.54
C THR A 159 -1.19 14.83 13.15
N VAL A 160 -2.00 15.06 12.23
CA VAL A 160 -1.74 14.86 10.81
C VAL A 160 -1.43 16.16 10.11
#